data_1a82dab1d526e989fdb3d048b7da8137
#
_entry.id   1a82dab1d526e989fdb3d048b7da8137
#
_cell.length_a   1.000
_cell.length_b   1.000
_cell.length_c   1.000
_cell.angle_alpha   90.00
_cell.angle_beta   90.00
_cell.angle_gamma   90.00
#
_symmetry.space_group_name_H-M   'P 1'
#
loop_
_entity.id
_entity.type
_entity.pdbx_description
1 polymer ?
#
loop_
_entity_poly.entity_id
_entity_poly.type
_entity_poly.pdbx_seq_one_letter_code
_entity_poly.pdbx_strand_id
1 'polypeptide(L)'
;VLISAAGTIGRAVSYDGEPAYFQDSNIVWIEHDESVVTNAYLRYWYSVIDWTTDGGTIRRLYNENIRRAKIALPPLEEQERIVAILDKFDALVNDLSSGLPAELAARRKQYEYYRDRLLTFKEKIA
;
A
#
# COMPACT_ATOMS: atom_id res chain seq x y z
N VAL A 1 -3.47 -7.97 4.63
CA VAL A 1 -2.61 -6.78 4.83
C VAL A 1 -2.89 -6.17 6.18
N LEU A 2 -1.85 -5.94 6.95
CA LEU A 2 -1.91 -5.27 8.25
C LEU A 2 -1.59 -3.79 8.08
N ILE A 3 -2.32 -2.93 8.81
CA ILE A 3 -2.15 -1.48 8.75
C ILE A 3 -1.93 -0.96 10.17
N SER A 4 -0.92 -0.12 10.37
CA SER A 4 -0.73 0.56 11.66
C SER A 4 -1.74 1.68 11.84
N ALA A 5 -2.47 1.65 12.96
CA ALA A 5 -3.52 2.62 13.29
C ALA A 5 -3.04 3.73 14.24
N ALA A 6 -1.88 3.58 14.85
CA ALA A 6 -1.29 4.55 15.75
C ALA A 6 0.24 4.56 15.60
N GLY A 7 0.89 5.60 16.08
CA GLY A 7 2.32 5.81 15.87
C GLY A 7 2.61 6.21 14.44
N THR A 8 3.31 5.39 13.68
CA THR A 8 3.48 5.55 12.23
C THR A 8 2.21 5.09 11.52
N ILE A 9 1.22 5.97 11.41
CA ILE A 9 -0.11 5.66 10.87
C ILE A 9 -0.04 5.30 9.39
N GLY A 10 -0.80 4.28 9.01
CA GLY A 10 -0.96 3.89 7.61
C GLY A 10 0.18 3.05 7.03
N ARG A 11 1.13 2.62 7.82
CA ARG A 11 2.15 1.67 7.37
C ARG A 11 1.50 0.31 7.13
N ALA A 12 1.54 -0.13 5.89
CA ALA A 12 0.97 -1.41 5.48
C ALA A 12 2.04 -2.49 5.35
N VAL A 13 1.74 -3.69 5.84
CA VAL A 13 2.61 -4.86 5.77
C VAL A 13 1.78 -6.08 5.36
N SER A 14 2.27 -6.85 4.41
CA SER A 14 1.69 -8.17 4.12
C SER A 14 2.09 -9.16 5.21
N TYR A 15 1.08 -9.81 5.79
CA TYR A 15 1.33 -10.88 6.75
C TYR A 15 1.70 -12.17 6.00
N ASP A 16 2.79 -12.78 6.40
CA ASP A 16 3.36 -13.96 5.74
C ASP A 16 2.81 -15.30 6.24
N GLY A 17 1.95 -15.27 7.27
CA GLY A 17 1.37 -16.47 7.88
C GLY A 17 2.21 -17.09 8.98
N GLU A 18 3.42 -16.61 9.24
CA GLU A 18 4.24 -17.11 10.34
C GLU A 18 3.68 -16.69 11.70
N PRO A 19 3.83 -17.53 12.74
CA PRO A 19 3.37 -17.17 14.08
C PRO A 19 3.92 -15.82 14.54
N ALA A 20 3.03 -14.91 14.87
CA ALA A 20 3.38 -13.57 15.31
C ALA A 20 2.55 -13.15 16.53
N TYR A 21 3.12 -12.31 17.37
CA TYR A 21 2.41 -11.78 18.52
C TYR A 21 1.60 -10.55 18.14
N PHE A 22 0.30 -10.63 18.32
CA PHE A 22 -0.62 -9.53 18.07
C PHE A 22 -1.04 -8.89 19.39
N GLN A 23 -0.55 -7.69 19.67
CA GLN A 23 -0.61 -7.13 21.02
C GLN A 23 -1.83 -6.26 21.29
N ASP A 24 -2.30 -5.46 20.32
CA ASP A 24 -3.32 -4.46 20.63
C ASP A 24 -4.09 -3.93 19.41
N SER A 25 -4.96 -2.95 19.66
CA SER A 25 -5.79 -2.26 18.67
C SER A 25 -5.03 -1.25 17.78
N ASN A 26 -3.72 -1.13 17.91
CA ASN A 26 -2.91 -0.22 17.10
C ASN A 26 -2.56 -0.80 15.73
N ILE A 27 -2.90 -2.06 15.49
CA ILE A 27 -2.77 -2.72 14.21
C ILE A 27 -4.16 -3.21 13.80
N VAL A 28 -4.56 -2.91 12.59
CA VAL A 28 -5.82 -3.35 11.99
C VAL A 28 -5.56 -4.11 10.70
N TRP A 29 -6.48 -4.98 10.31
CA TRP A 29 -6.47 -5.62 9.00
C TRP A 29 -7.85 -5.54 8.37
N ILE A 30 -7.89 -5.70 7.06
CA ILE A 30 -9.13 -5.74 6.29
C ILE A 30 -9.31 -7.16 5.78
N GLU A 31 -10.44 -7.75 6.12
CA GLU A 31 -10.89 -8.97 5.48
C GLU A 31 -11.57 -8.61 4.16
N HIS A 32 -11.18 -9.29 3.09
CA HIS A 32 -11.71 -9.06 1.77
C HIS A 32 -11.69 -10.35 0.94
N ASP A 33 -12.43 -10.35 -0.14
CA ASP A 33 -12.48 -11.46 -1.08
C ASP A 33 -11.34 -11.32 -2.11
N GLU A 34 -10.38 -12.23 -2.05
CA GLU A 34 -9.25 -12.26 -2.98
C GLU A 34 -9.65 -12.60 -4.42
N SER A 35 -10.87 -13.07 -4.67
CA SER A 35 -11.40 -13.20 -6.01
C SER A 35 -11.79 -11.87 -6.65
N VAL A 36 -11.85 -10.81 -5.85
CA VAL A 36 -12.17 -9.44 -6.29
C VAL A 36 -10.95 -8.54 -6.26
N VAL A 37 -10.18 -8.60 -5.17
CA VAL A 37 -8.98 -7.80 -5.00
C VAL A 37 -7.88 -8.60 -4.29
N THR A 38 -6.69 -8.64 -4.87
CA THR A 38 -5.58 -9.38 -4.28
C THR A 38 -4.92 -8.62 -3.13
N ASN A 39 -4.39 -9.34 -2.15
CA ASN A 39 -3.60 -8.75 -1.05
C ASN A 39 -2.42 -7.92 -1.55
N ALA A 40 -1.72 -8.39 -2.58
CA ALA A 40 -0.58 -7.70 -3.16
C ALA A 40 -0.98 -6.35 -3.77
N TYR A 41 -2.10 -6.30 -4.47
CA TYR A 41 -2.64 -5.07 -5.05
C TYR A 41 -3.07 -4.08 -3.96
N LEU A 42 -3.78 -4.55 -2.92
CA LEU A 42 -4.16 -3.72 -1.76
C LEU A 42 -2.95 -3.15 -1.04
N ARG A 43 -1.89 -3.93 -0.86
CA ARG A 43 -0.66 -3.46 -0.20
C ARG A 43 -0.08 -2.23 -0.92
N TYR A 44 -0.05 -2.23 -2.24
CA TYR A 44 0.42 -1.07 -3.01
C TYR A 44 -0.51 0.12 -2.86
N TRP A 45 -1.82 -0.08 -2.92
CA TRP A 45 -2.79 0.99 -2.67
C TRP A 45 -2.63 1.62 -1.30
N TYR A 46 -2.47 0.81 -0.26
CA TYR A 46 -2.27 1.32 1.10
C TYR A 46 -1.01 2.17 1.25
N SER A 47 -0.02 1.99 0.40
CA SER A 47 1.20 2.82 0.39
C SER A 47 1.00 4.21 -0.21
N VAL A 48 -0.07 4.42 -0.98
CA VAL A 48 -0.35 5.70 -1.68
C VAL A 48 -1.59 6.43 -1.17
N ILE A 49 -2.43 5.77 -0.39
CA ILE A 49 -3.62 6.41 0.19
C ILE A 49 -3.16 7.46 1.20
N ASP A 50 -3.72 8.66 1.05
CA ASP A 50 -3.60 9.69 2.08
C ASP A 50 -4.60 9.41 3.20
N TRP A 51 -4.11 8.82 4.27
CA TRP A 51 -4.93 8.43 5.40
C TRP A 51 -5.37 9.65 6.21
N THR A 52 -6.62 10.04 6.04
CA THR A 52 -7.22 11.09 6.87
C THR A 52 -7.41 10.57 8.29
N THR A 53 -6.88 11.28 9.26
CA THR A 53 -7.01 10.97 10.68
C THR A 53 -7.88 11.99 11.38
N ASP A 54 -8.65 11.55 12.38
CA ASP A 54 -9.43 12.48 13.20
C ASP A 54 -8.49 13.28 14.12
N GLY A 55 -8.68 14.61 14.11
CA GLY A 55 -7.89 15.53 14.94
C GLY A 55 -8.27 15.42 16.41
N GLY A 56 -7.49 14.68 17.18
CA GLY A 56 -7.55 14.61 18.62
C GLY A 56 -6.17 14.85 19.22
N THR A 57 -6.05 14.75 20.53
CA THR A 57 -4.76 14.87 21.24
C THR A 57 -3.78 13.77 20.79
N ILE A 58 -4.31 12.60 20.37
CA ILE A 58 -3.54 11.49 19.79
C ILE A 58 -4.11 11.21 18.41
N ARG A 59 -3.27 11.32 17.37
CA ARG A 59 -3.65 10.94 16.02
C ARG A 59 -3.82 9.43 15.93
N ARG A 60 -4.95 9.01 15.40
CA ARG A 60 -5.29 7.60 15.22
C ARG A 60 -6.10 7.39 13.95
N LEU A 61 -5.85 6.27 13.30
CA LEU A 61 -6.64 5.78 12.19
C LEU A 61 -7.77 4.89 12.74
N TYR A 62 -9.01 5.33 12.58
CA TYR A 62 -10.19 4.58 12.97
C TYR A 62 -10.78 3.81 11.80
N ASN A 63 -11.59 2.81 12.08
CA ASN A 63 -12.25 1.99 11.04
C ASN A 63 -13.03 2.85 10.03
N GLU A 64 -13.64 3.92 10.47
CA GLU A 64 -14.37 4.84 9.60
C GLU A 64 -13.44 5.55 8.60
N ASN A 65 -12.23 5.91 9.01
CA ASN A 65 -11.23 6.49 8.11
C ASN A 65 -10.83 5.49 7.02
N ILE A 66 -10.69 4.21 7.38
CA ILE A 66 -10.36 3.13 6.45
C ILE A 66 -11.51 2.92 5.46
N ARG A 67 -12.75 2.91 5.93
CA ARG A 67 -13.95 2.73 5.10
C ARG A 67 -14.16 3.85 4.08
N ARG A 68 -13.70 5.06 4.38
CA ARG A 68 -13.78 6.20 3.45
C ARG A 68 -12.75 6.16 2.33
N ALA A 69 -11.70 5.38 2.49
CA ALA A 69 -10.67 5.24 1.46
C ALA A 69 -11.25 4.59 0.21
N LYS A 70 -10.91 5.14 -0.95
CA LYS A 70 -11.35 4.64 -2.25
C LYS A 70 -10.15 4.18 -3.05
N ILE A 71 -10.29 3.05 -3.72
CA ILE A 71 -9.28 2.51 -4.62
C ILE A 71 -9.90 2.25 -5.99
N ALA A 72 -9.07 2.30 -7.04
CA ALA A 72 -9.47 1.80 -8.35
C ALA A 72 -9.38 0.28 -8.36
N LEU A 73 -10.41 -0.38 -8.87
CA LEU A 73 -10.51 -1.84 -8.83
C LEU A 73 -10.67 -2.40 -10.25
N PRO A 74 -9.56 -2.64 -10.97
CA PRO A 74 -9.60 -3.30 -12.26
C PRO A 74 -9.81 -4.82 -12.12
N PRO A 75 -10.05 -5.55 -13.22
CA PRO A 75 -10.08 -7.00 -13.19
C PRO A 75 -8.80 -7.61 -12.61
N LEU A 76 -8.89 -8.82 -12.06
CA LEU A 76 -7.76 -9.50 -11.41
C LEU A 76 -6.51 -9.59 -12.28
N GLU A 77 -6.68 -9.90 -13.56
CA GLU A 77 -5.58 -9.97 -14.53
C GLU A 77 -4.78 -8.65 -14.60
N GLU A 78 -5.49 -7.53 -14.60
CA GLU A 78 -4.86 -6.21 -14.61
C GLU A 78 -4.21 -5.88 -13.25
N GLN A 79 -4.81 -6.30 -12.14
CA GLN A 79 -4.19 -6.19 -10.82
C GLN A 79 -2.86 -6.94 -10.78
N GLU A 80 -2.83 -8.17 -11.27
CA GLU A 80 -1.62 -9.00 -11.34
C GLU A 80 -0.54 -8.36 -12.21
N ARG A 81 -0.93 -7.79 -13.35
CA ARG A 81 -0.01 -7.07 -14.25
C ARG A 81 0.62 -5.86 -13.55
N ILE A 82 -0.19 -5.06 -12.88
CA ILE A 82 0.27 -3.88 -12.13
C ILE A 82 1.23 -4.29 -11.01
N VAL A 83 0.86 -5.29 -10.23
CA VAL A 83 1.68 -5.82 -9.13
C VAL A 83 3.03 -6.34 -9.66
N ALA A 84 3.04 -7.09 -10.76
CA ALA A 84 4.28 -7.61 -11.33
C ALA A 84 5.25 -6.50 -11.76
N ILE A 85 4.74 -5.40 -12.30
CA ILE A 85 5.54 -4.23 -12.66
C ILE A 85 6.09 -3.54 -11.40
N LEU A 86 5.23 -3.32 -10.41
CA LEU A 86 5.62 -2.66 -9.15
C LEU A 86 6.63 -3.49 -8.37
N ASP A 87 6.49 -4.80 -8.33
CA ASP A 87 7.45 -5.71 -7.69
C ASP A 87 8.84 -5.64 -8.34
N LYS A 88 8.89 -5.52 -9.67
CA LYS A 88 10.17 -5.32 -10.38
C LYS A 88 10.84 -4.01 -10.00
N PHE A 89 10.07 -2.92 -9.92
CA PHE A 89 10.61 -1.63 -9.49
C PHE A 89 11.06 -1.67 -8.04
N ASP A 90 10.29 -2.29 -7.18
CA ASP A 90 10.62 -2.43 -5.76
C ASP A 90 11.92 -3.22 -5.57
N ALA A 91 12.08 -4.33 -6.26
CA ALA A 91 13.32 -5.11 -6.27
C ALA A 91 14.52 -4.30 -6.76
N LEU A 92 14.37 -3.53 -7.85
CA LEU A 92 15.43 -2.68 -8.38
C LEU A 92 15.85 -1.58 -7.40
N VAL A 93 14.89 -0.96 -6.70
CA VAL A 93 15.17 0.09 -5.71
C VAL A 93 15.88 -0.49 -4.48
N ASN A 94 15.46 -1.67 -4.02
CA ASN A 94 16.03 -2.31 -2.84
C ASN A 94 17.40 -2.96 -3.09
N ASP A 95 17.65 -3.46 -4.32
CA ASP A 95 18.93 -4.07 -4.71
C ASP A 95 20.08 -3.04 -4.79
N LEU A 96 19.77 -1.76 -4.78
CA LEU A 96 20.69 -0.65 -4.95
C LEU A 96 21.15 -0.03 -3.64
N SER A 97 21.07 -0.75 -2.54
CA SER A 97 21.58 -0.32 -1.23
C SER A 97 23.09 0.01 -1.22
N SER A 98 23.82 -0.32 -2.29
CA SER A 98 25.24 -0.01 -2.49
C SER A 98 25.52 1.16 -3.46
N GLY A 99 24.49 1.82 -4.00
CA GLY A 99 24.64 2.95 -4.91
C GLY A 99 24.92 4.28 -4.22
N LEU A 100 25.31 5.29 -5.02
CA LEU A 100 25.48 6.66 -4.53
C LEU A 100 24.13 7.19 -4.00
N PRO A 101 24.10 7.95 -2.88
CA PRO A 101 22.87 8.47 -2.29
C PRO A 101 21.99 9.27 -3.27
N ALA A 102 22.60 10.07 -4.15
CA ALA A 102 21.89 10.84 -5.16
C ALA A 102 21.23 9.95 -6.22
N GLU A 103 21.88 8.87 -6.62
CA GLU A 103 21.35 7.88 -7.57
C GLU A 103 20.17 7.11 -6.97
N LEU A 104 20.30 6.70 -5.71
CA LEU A 104 19.21 6.05 -4.96
C LEU A 104 17.98 6.98 -4.86
N ALA A 105 18.19 8.25 -4.53
CA ALA A 105 17.12 9.23 -4.45
C ALA A 105 16.43 9.45 -5.81
N ALA A 106 17.18 9.53 -6.90
CA ALA A 106 16.64 9.67 -8.25
C ALA A 106 15.79 8.45 -8.65
N ARG A 107 16.25 7.25 -8.36
CA ARG A 107 15.52 6.01 -8.65
C ARG A 107 14.26 5.85 -7.81
N ARG A 108 14.28 6.27 -6.54
CA ARG A 108 13.07 6.30 -5.70
C ARG A 108 12.01 7.25 -6.27
N LYS A 109 12.40 8.43 -6.72
CA LYS A 109 11.49 9.37 -7.38
C LYS A 109 10.89 8.80 -8.67
N GLN A 110 11.68 8.12 -9.46
CA GLN A 110 11.24 7.45 -10.67
C GLN A 110 10.24 6.32 -10.34
N TYR A 111 10.53 5.51 -9.33
CA TYR A 111 9.64 4.47 -8.83
C TYR A 111 8.30 5.03 -8.38
N GLU A 112 8.31 6.07 -7.53
CA GLU A 112 7.10 6.72 -7.04
C GLU A 112 6.24 7.28 -8.18
N TYR A 113 6.87 7.91 -9.16
CA TYR A 113 6.20 8.42 -10.34
C TYR A 113 5.47 7.33 -11.13
N TYR A 114 6.14 6.22 -11.43
CA TYR A 114 5.53 5.11 -12.18
C TYR A 114 4.50 4.36 -11.34
N ARG A 115 4.74 4.17 -10.06
CA ARG A 115 3.76 3.59 -9.13
C ARG A 115 2.47 4.40 -9.13
N ASP A 116 2.58 5.69 -8.97
CA ASP A 116 1.42 6.57 -8.93
C ASP A 116 0.65 6.55 -10.26
N ARG A 117 1.34 6.52 -11.36
CA ARG A 117 0.70 6.40 -12.69
C ARG A 117 0.02 5.06 -12.91
N LEU A 118 0.58 3.97 -12.42
CA LEU A 118 -0.01 2.63 -12.54
C LEU A 118 -1.25 2.45 -11.66
N LEU A 119 -1.30 3.14 -10.54
CA LEU A 119 -2.40 3.06 -9.58
C LEU A 119 -3.48 4.13 -9.78
N THR A 120 -3.16 5.26 -10.43
CA THR A 120 -4.11 6.34 -10.72
C THR A 120 -4.58 6.29 -12.16
N PHE A 121 -5.66 5.59 -12.41
CA PHE A 121 -6.31 5.55 -13.73
C PHE A 121 -7.78 5.91 -13.59
N LYS A 122 -8.32 6.50 -14.66
CA LYS A 122 -9.75 6.84 -14.70
C LYS A 122 -10.58 5.59 -14.93
N GLU A 123 -11.66 5.47 -14.17
CA GLU A 123 -12.66 4.45 -14.44
C GLU A 123 -13.19 4.60 -15.86
N LYS A 124 -13.15 3.50 -16.61
CA LYS A 124 -13.74 3.48 -17.95
C LYS A 124 -15.24 3.31 -17.82
N ILE A 125 -15.95 4.38 -18.04
CA ILE A 125 -17.40 4.34 -18.12
C ILE A 125 -17.78 3.61 -19.41
N ALA A 126 -18.44 2.48 -19.25
CA ALA A 126 -18.93 1.69 -20.39
C ALA A 126 -20.13 2.39 -21.05
#